data_9c90c3df293280b0ce6a7e6e10c16efa
#
_entry.id   9c90c3df293280b0ce6a7e6e10c16efa
#
_cell.length_a   1.000
_cell.length_b   1.000
_cell.length_c   1.000
_cell.angle_alpha   90.00
_cell.angle_beta   90.00
_cell.angle_gamma   90.00
#
_symmetry.space_group_name_H-M   'P 1'
#
loop_
_entity.id
_entity.type
_entity.pdbx_description
1 polymer ?
#
loop_
_entity_poly.entity_id
_entity_poly.type
_entity_poly.pdbx_seq_one_letter_code
_entity_poly.pdbx_strand_id
1 'polypeptide(L)'
;MKLSILHINNTHLTLDKVFSLINKIKEENKKRVIETLVLGDGNSIFNNIEHKNDKQHLLNTFPFDATTLGSHQFDEGSKGIVENLNKINFPILAANVNFEDDKLLNPLVKEGKFIPYLLKNTTSGKKIGIFGLTTMDIVYRSHPSAETIFSNPFDKADFIVKRLKNLGVDVIILLSQLGEEMNQMLAQQFLEIDIIIDKPVGTSGKKVEKCGNTLIIQSETDNYSLIESEINIDDEGNLLFIQENNYV
;
A
#
# COMPACT_ATOMS: atom_id res chain seq x y z
N MET A 1 -1.42 13.39 16.78
CA MET A 1 -1.67 11.94 16.63
C MET A 1 -0.35 11.23 16.39
N LYS A 2 -0.15 10.05 16.98
CA LYS A 2 1.00 9.18 16.63
C LYS A 2 0.52 8.07 15.71
N LEU A 3 1.25 7.84 14.62
CA LEU A 3 0.95 6.84 13.61
C LEU A 3 2.17 5.93 13.43
N SER A 4 1.94 4.63 13.47
CA SER A 4 2.91 3.60 13.10
C SER A 4 2.42 2.94 11.81
N ILE A 5 3.25 2.96 10.78
CA ILE A 5 2.97 2.29 9.51
C ILE A 5 3.88 1.07 9.43
N LEU A 6 3.26 -0.10 9.44
CA LEU A 6 3.92 -1.37 9.18
C LEU A 6 3.84 -1.66 7.69
N HIS A 7 4.98 -1.65 7.04
CA HIS A 7 5.12 -1.88 5.62
C HIS A 7 5.90 -3.17 5.37
N ILE A 8 5.33 -4.07 4.56
CA ILE A 8 5.98 -5.34 4.24
C ILE A 8 6.65 -5.23 2.90
N ASN A 9 7.95 -5.46 2.91
CA ASN A 9 8.78 -5.59 1.73
C ASN A 9 9.15 -7.07 1.50
N ASN A 10 9.74 -7.38 0.35
CA ASN A 10 10.11 -8.72 -0.12
C ASN A 10 10.62 -9.64 1.01
N THR A 11 9.82 -10.65 1.40
CA THR A 11 10.05 -11.35 2.66
C THR A 11 10.89 -12.60 2.47
N HIS A 12 12.02 -12.67 3.14
CA HIS A 12 12.74 -13.93 3.41
C HIS A 12 12.23 -14.63 4.69
N LEU A 13 11.39 -13.96 5.50
CA LEU A 13 10.75 -14.57 6.67
C LEU A 13 9.53 -15.39 6.24
N THR A 14 9.24 -16.40 7.03
CA THR A 14 7.97 -17.11 6.89
C THR A 14 6.81 -16.19 7.26
N LEU A 15 5.70 -16.27 6.55
CA LEU A 15 4.51 -15.45 6.81
C LEU A 15 4.04 -15.54 8.28
N ASP A 16 4.19 -16.70 8.93
CA ASP A 16 3.87 -16.89 10.36
C ASP A 16 4.69 -15.99 11.28
N LYS A 17 5.99 -15.86 11.01
CA LYS A 17 6.86 -14.97 11.79
C LYS A 17 6.46 -13.51 11.61
N VAL A 18 6.21 -13.10 10.36
CA VAL A 18 5.76 -11.72 10.06
C VAL A 18 4.42 -11.45 10.75
N PHE A 19 3.47 -12.37 10.66
CA PHE A 19 2.17 -12.27 11.31
C PHE A 19 2.29 -12.12 12.84
N SER A 20 3.09 -12.98 13.46
CA SER A 20 3.35 -12.94 14.91
C SER A 20 3.97 -11.60 15.33
N LEU A 21 4.90 -11.09 14.54
CA LEU A 21 5.58 -9.83 14.80
C LEU A 21 4.63 -8.62 14.65
N ILE A 22 3.80 -8.60 13.60
CA ILE A 22 2.78 -7.56 13.43
C ILE A 22 1.84 -7.51 14.64
N ASN A 23 1.36 -8.68 15.08
CA ASN A 23 0.46 -8.73 16.24
C ASN A 23 1.14 -8.21 17.51
N LYS A 24 2.40 -8.57 17.74
CA LYS A 24 3.18 -8.06 18.87
C LYS A 24 3.31 -6.53 18.81
N ILE A 25 3.68 -5.98 17.66
CA ILE A 25 3.83 -4.53 17.49
C ILE A 25 2.48 -3.82 17.68
N LYS A 26 1.40 -4.35 17.10
CA LYS A 26 0.04 -3.80 17.29
C LYS A 26 -0.35 -3.72 18.77
N GLU A 27 -0.07 -4.77 19.54
CA GLU A 27 -0.36 -4.78 20.99
C GLU A 27 0.52 -3.80 21.78
N GLU A 28 1.80 -3.67 21.44
CA GLU A 28 2.70 -2.68 22.04
C GLU A 28 2.26 -1.25 21.71
N ASN A 29 1.93 -0.98 20.45
CA ASN A 29 1.49 0.32 20.00
C ASN A 29 0.14 0.72 20.61
N LYS A 30 -0.78 -0.23 20.79
CA LYS A 30 -2.03 0.02 21.50
C LYS A 30 -1.81 0.50 22.93
N LYS A 31 -0.85 -0.07 23.67
CA LYS A 31 -0.47 0.38 25.02
C LYS A 31 0.12 1.78 25.01
N ARG A 32 0.83 2.17 23.95
CA ARG A 32 1.45 3.50 23.73
C ARG A 32 0.48 4.52 23.12
N VAL A 33 -0.78 4.14 22.84
CA VAL A 33 -1.79 4.97 22.16
C VAL A 33 -1.28 5.44 20.79
N ILE A 34 -0.69 4.52 20.03
CA ILE A 34 -0.21 4.74 18.65
C ILE A 34 -1.18 4.04 17.71
N GLU A 35 -1.72 4.78 16.75
CA GLU A 35 -2.52 4.21 15.65
C GLU A 35 -1.62 3.39 14.74
N THR A 36 -2.02 2.16 14.41
CA THR A 36 -1.18 1.27 13.59
C THR A 36 -1.89 0.91 12.30
N LEU A 37 -1.21 1.12 11.18
CA LEU A 37 -1.60 0.68 9.84
C LEU A 37 -0.67 -0.43 9.37
N VAL A 38 -1.23 -1.47 8.76
CA VAL A 38 -0.46 -2.54 8.11
C VAL A 38 -0.73 -2.47 6.61
N LEU A 39 0.28 -2.09 5.85
CA LEU A 39 0.14 -1.80 4.42
C LEU A 39 1.09 -2.68 3.59
N GLY A 40 0.60 -3.15 2.46
CA GLY A 40 1.37 -3.96 1.52
C GLY A 40 1.73 -3.18 0.25
N ASP A 41 2.88 -3.51 -0.33
CA ASP A 41 3.34 -2.92 -1.59
C ASP A 41 2.78 -3.61 -2.85
N GLY A 42 1.93 -4.62 -2.68
CA GLY A 42 1.36 -5.40 -3.78
C GLY A 42 2.25 -6.55 -4.25
N ASN A 43 3.54 -6.36 -4.45
CA ASN A 43 4.43 -7.42 -4.98
C ASN A 43 4.82 -8.44 -3.91
N SER A 44 5.08 -7.99 -2.68
CA SER A 44 5.63 -8.84 -1.60
C SER A 44 4.71 -9.97 -1.18
N ILE A 45 3.41 -9.79 -1.34
CA ILE A 45 2.41 -10.76 -0.86
C ILE A 45 2.30 -11.94 -1.83
N PHE A 46 2.40 -11.67 -3.13
CA PHE A 46 2.10 -12.65 -4.17
C PHE A 46 3.34 -13.44 -4.60
N ASN A 47 4.52 -12.83 -4.62
CA ASN A 47 5.77 -13.50 -5.03
C ASN A 47 6.20 -14.64 -4.09
N ASN A 48 5.70 -14.70 -2.86
CA ASN A 48 6.06 -15.71 -1.87
C ASN A 48 5.10 -16.89 -1.79
N ILE A 49 4.15 -17.04 -2.74
CA ILE A 49 3.12 -18.09 -2.73
C ILE A 49 3.59 -19.41 -3.39
N GLU A 50 4.87 -19.62 -3.60
CA GLU A 50 5.38 -20.81 -4.31
C GLU A 50 5.07 -22.16 -3.64
N HIS A 51 4.69 -22.21 -2.35
CA HIS A 51 4.30 -23.45 -1.67
C HIS A 51 2.79 -23.48 -1.37
N LYS A 52 2.04 -24.16 -2.25
CA LYS A 52 0.60 -24.04 -2.48
C LYS A 52 -0.36 -24.37 -1.33
N ASN A 53 -0.02 -25.09 -0.28
CA ASN A 53 -1.05 -25.61 0.63
C ASN A 53 -1.12 -24.96 2.04
N ASP A 54 -0.01 -24.52 2.62
CA ASP A 54 -0.02 -23.97 3.99
C ASP A 54 -0.18 -22.46 4.04
N LYS A 55 0.20 -21.76 2.97
CA LYS A 55 0.17 -20.30 2.90
C LYS A 55 -1.21 -19.69 2.61
N GLN A 56 -2.15 -20.46 2.06
CA GLN A 56 -3.51 -19.98 1.73
C GLN A 56 -4.29 -19.56 2.98
N HIS A 57 -4.15 -20.31 4.06
CA HIS A 57 -4.82 -19.99 5.32
C HIS A 57 -4.25 -18.70 5.93
N LEU A 58 -2.94 -18.51 5.83
CA LEU A 58 -2.26 -17.32 6.36
C LEU A 58 -2.64 -16.04 5.63
N LEU A 59 -2.76 -16.07 4.30
CA LEU A 59 -3.20 -14.91 3.52
C LEU A 59 -4.60 -14.45 3.90
N ASN A 60 -5.52 -15.39 4.18
CA ASN A 60 -6.87 -15.06 4.62
C ASN A 60 -6.92 -14.41 6.01
N THR A 61 -5.92 -14.66 6.84
CA THR A 61 -5.84 -14.15 8.22
C THR A 61 -4.84 -13.02 8.37
N PHE A 62 -4.10 -12.68 7.31
CA PHE A 62 -3.06 -11.67 7.38
C PHE A 62 -3.66 -10.28 7.71
N PRO A 63 -3.09 -9.56 8.68
CA PRO A 63 -3.73 -8.39 9.26
C PRO A 63 -3.48 -7.11 8.46
N PHE A 64 -3.48 -7.18 7.12
CA PHE A 64 -3.39 -5.98 6.29
C PHE A 64 -4.65 -5.12 6.41
N ASP A 65 -4.44 -3.82 6.52
CA ASP A 65 -5.50 -2.84 6.32
C ASP A 65 -5.79 -2.66 4.83
N ALA A 66 -4.75 -2.63 4.00
CA ALA A 66 -4.85 -2.61 2.54
C ALA A 66 -3.50 -2.93 1.87
N THR A 67 -3.54 -3.20 0.58
CA THR A 67 -2.37 -3.26 -0.31
C THR A 67 -2.66 -2.52 -1.61
N THR A 68 -1.64 -2.31 -2.45
CA THR A 68 -1.82 -1.81 -3.82
C THR A 68 -1.52 -2.90 -4.85
N LEU A 69 -1.63 -2.60 -6.14
CA LEU A 69 -1.27 -3.50 -7.24
C LEU A 69 0.16 -3.23 -7.71
N GLY A 70 0.98 -4.26 -7.74
CA GLY A 70 2.26 -4.24 -8.42
C GLY A 70 2.21 -4.93 -9.80
N SER A 71 3.34 -4.94 -10.52
CA SER A 71 3.42 -5.55 -11.85
C SER A 71 3.26 -7.08 -11.83
N HIS A 72 3.80 -7.74 -10.81
CA HIS A 72 3.82 -9.20 -10.73
C HIS A 72 2.44 -9.84 -10.55
N GLN A 73 1.42 -9.08 -10.12
CA GLN A 73 0.05 -9.58 -10.08
C GLN A 73 -0.49 -9.92 -11.47
N PHE A 74 0.06 -9.29 -12.52
CA PHE A 74 -0.38 -9.46 -13.91
C PHE A 74 0.44 -10.48 -14.69
N ASP A 75 1.45 -11.13 -14.09
CA ASP A 75 2.34 -12.07 -14.80
C ASP A 75 1.57 -13.29 -15.36
N GLU A 76 0.54 -13.75 -14.66
CA GLU A 76 -0.36 -14.82 -15.10
C GLU A 76 -1.71 -14.29 -15.63
N GLY A 77 -1.80 -13.01 -15.93
CA GLY A 77 -3.00 -12.33 -16.39
C GLY A 77 -4.14 -12.30 -15.36
N SER A 78 -5.36 -12.00 -15.82
CA SER A 78 -6.53 -11.88 -14.95
C SER A 78 -6.87 -13.17 -14.19
N LYS A 79 -6.57 -14.34 -14.78
CA LYS A 79 -6.80 -15.63 -14.12
C LYS A 79 -5.92 -15.78 -12.88
N GLY A 80 -4.63 -15.47 -12.97
CA GLY A 80 -3.72 -15.51 -11.83
C GLY A 80 -4.15 -14.56 -10.70
N ILE A 81 -4.63 -13.36 -11.07
CA ILE A 81 -5.18 -12.42 -10.11
C ILE A 81 -6.37 -13.02 -9.35
N VAL A 82 -7.35 -13.59 -10.05
CA VAL A 82 -8.53 -14.22 -9.44
C VAL A 82 -8.14 -15.34 -8.48
N GLU A 83 -7.26 -16.24 -8.91
CA GLU A 83 -6.80 -17.38 -8.09
C GLU A 83 -6.13 -16.92 -6.78
N ASN A 84 -5.41 -15.82 -6.83
CA ASN A 84 -4.75 -15.26 -5.66
C ASN A 84 -5.70 -14.43 -4.77
N LEU A 85 -6.56 -13.59 -5.36
CA LEU A 85 -7.42 -12.69 -4.59
C LEU A 85 -8.60 -13.37 -3.89
N ASN A 86 -9.06 -14.52 -4.38
CA ASN A 86 -10.07 -15.30 -3.67
C ASN A 86 -9.61 -15.76 -2.28
N LYS A 87 -8.32 -15.60 -1.97
CA LYS A 87 -7.67 -16.07 -0.75
C LYS A 87 -7.36 -14.96 0.26
N ILE A 88 -7.68 -13.70 -0.04
CA ILE A 88 -7.37 -12.56 0.83
C ILE A 88 -8.63 -11.88 1.35
N ASN A 89 -8.56 -11.33 2.57
CA ASN A 89 -9.67 -10.66 3.27
C ASN A 89 -9.50 -9.14 3.37
N PHE A 90 -8.49 -8.57 2.72
CA PHE A 90 -8.22 -7.13 2.72
C PHE A 90 -8.40 -6.56 1.31
N PRO A 91 -8.72 -5.26 1.18
CA PRO A 91 -8.89 -4.63 -0.12
C PRO A 91 -7.56 -4.34 -0.81
N ILE A 92 -7.60 -4.32 -2.15
CA ILE A 92 -6.54 -3.83 -3.01
C ILE A 92 -6.90 -2.44 -3.51
N LEU A 93 -6.03 -1.48 -3.27
CA LEU A 93 -6.20 -0.11 -3.68
C LEU A 93 -5.68 0.06 -5.11
N ALA A 94 -6.57 0.33 -6.05
CA ALA A 94 -6.28 0.39 -7.48
C ALA A 94 -6.98 1.59 -8.11
N ALA A 95 -6.59 2.82 -7.71
CA ALA A 95 -7.31 4.03 -8.12
C ALA A 95 -7.22 4.32 -9.62
N ASN A 96 -6.12 3.94 -10.27
CA ASN A 96 -5.90 4.18 -11.68
C ASN A 96 -6.04 2.94 -12.58
N VAL A 97 -6.63 1.84 -12.06
CA VAL A 97 -6.90 0.63 -12.85
C VAL A 97 -8.40 0.38 -12.90
N ASN A 98 -8.94 0.15 -14.09
CA ASN A 98 -10.33 -0.19 -14.31
C ASN A 98 -10.43 -1.64 -14.82
N PHE A 99 -11.22 -2.46 -14.11
CA PHE A 99 -11.48 -3.87 -14.41
C PHE A 99 -12.95 -4.13 -14.82
N GLU A 100 -13.74 -3.07 -15.09
CA GLU A 100 -15.19 -3.21 -15.34
C GLU A 100 -15.50 -4.08 -16.57
N ASP A 101 -14.65 -3.99 -17.60
CA ASP A 101 -14.82 -4.77 -18.83
C ASP A 101 -14.12 -6.13 -18.77
N ASP A 102 -13.25 -6.39 -17.79
CA ASP A 102 -12.59 -7.66 -17.58
C ASP A 102 -13.56 -8.65 -16.92
N LYS A 103 -14.02 -9.66 -17.69
CA LYS A 103 -15.03 -10.63 -17.24
C LYS A 103 -14.60 -11.46 -16.03
N LEU A 104 -13.30 -11.65 -15.81
CA LEU A 104 -12.77 -12.40 -14.68
C LEU A 104 -12.63 -11.51 -13.44
N LEU A 105 -12.26 -10.24 -13.60
CA LEU A 105 -11.97 -9.33 -12.49
C LEU A 105 -13.18 -8.47 -12.08
N ASN A 106 -14.13 -8.21 -12.98
CA ASN A 106 -15.35 -7.44 -12.65
C ASN A 106 -16.14 -8.00 -11.45
N PRO A 107 -16.29 -9.31 -11.27
CA PRO A 107 -16.93 -9.86 -10.07
C PRO A 107 -16.21 -9.42 -8.78
N LEU A 108 -14.89 -9.43 -8.77
CA LEU A 108 -14.08 -9.02 -7.60
C LEU A 108 -14.18 -7.52 -7.31
N VAL A 109 -14.36 -6.68 -8.34
CA VAL A 109 -14.69 -5.25 -8.17
C VAL A 109 -16.03 -5.11 -7.44
N LYS A 110 -17.06 -5.85 -7.87
CA LYS A 110 -18.39 -5.83 -7.25
C LYS A 110 -18.40 -6.36 -5.82
N GLU A 111 -17.51 -7.27 -5.49
CA GLU A 111 -17.28 -7.78 -4.13
C GLU A 111 -16.46 -6.82 -3.25
N GLY A 112 -15.95 -5.70 -3.80
CA GLY A 112 -15.15 -4.74 -3.06
C GLY A 112 -13.71 -5.18 -2.81
N LYS A 113 -13.19 -6.15 -3.55
CA LYS A 113 -11.77 -6.55 -3.48
C LYS A 113 -10.86 -5.47 -4.07
N PHE A 114 -11.29 -4.82 -5.14
CA PHE A 114 -10.65 -3.64 -5.72
C PHE A 114 -11.44 -2.40 -5.37
N ILE A 115 -10.79 -1.45 -4.69
CA ILE A 115 -11.39 -0.17 -4.35
C ILE A 115 -10.42 0.97 -4.68
N PRO A 116 -10.90 2.16 -5.04
CA PRO A 116 -10.02 3.27 -5.38
C PRO A 116 -9.29 3.85 -4.17
N TYR A 117 -9.92 3.84 -2.99
CA TYR A 117 -9.34 4.33 -1.74
C TYR A 117 -10.02 3.68 -0.53
N LEU A 118 -9.32 3.65 0.60
CA LEU A 118 -9.82 3.21 1.90
C LEU A 118 -9.92 4.41 2.85
N LEU A 119 -10.99 4.47 3.64
CA LEU A 119 -11.13 5.42 4.75
C LEU A 119 -11.00 4.68 6.08
N LYS A 120 -10.18 5.22 6.98
CA LYS A 120 -9.99 4.69 8.32
C LYS A 120 -10.16 5.79 9.36
N ASN A 121 -11.08 5.59 10.31
CA ASN A 121 -11.20 6.47 11.47
C ASN A 121 -10.21 5.99 12.55
N THR A 122 -9.46 6.92 13.11
CA THR A 122 -8.49 6.64 14.18
C THR A 122 -9.13 6.76 15.55
N THR A 123 -8.47 6.19 16.53
CA THR A 123 -8.89 6.33 17.94
C THR A 123 -8.81 7.76 18.46
N SER A 124 -8.00 8.62 17.85
CA SER A 124 -7.90 10.05 18.14
C SER A 124 -8.97 10.92 17.47
N GLY A 125 -9.90 10.31 16.71
CA GLY A 125 -10.95 11.02 15.97
C GLY A 125 -10.52 11.57 14.61
N LYS A 126 -9.25 11.45 14.24
CA LYS A 126 -8.78 11.82 12.90
C LYS A 126 -9.16 10.77 11.87
N LYS A 127 -9.33 11.20 10.61
CA LYS A 127 -9.69 10.35 9.49
C LYS A 127 -8.50 10.21 8.53
N ILE A 128 -8.08 8.99 8.24
CA ILE A 128 -7.02 8.68 7.28
C ILE A 128 -7.65 8.20 5.97
N GLY A 129 -7.22 8.76 4.84
CA GLY A 129 -7.52 8.27 3.50
C GLY A 129 -6.31 7.61 2.89
N ILE A 130 -6.46 6.40 2.36
CA ILE A 130 -5.36 5.64 1.76
C ILE A 130 -5.78 5.30 0.34
N PHE A 131 -4.94 5.56 -0.66
CA PHE A 131 -5.20 5.16 -2.05
C PHE A 131 -3.97 4.55 -2.69
N GLY A 132 -4.16 3.80 -3.78
CA GLY A 132 -3.09 3.11 -4.46
C GLY A 132 -2.97 3.53 -5.92
N LEU A 133 -1.74 3.73 -6.38
CA LEU A 133 -1.42 3.99 -7.78
C LEU A 133 -0.39 3.00 -8.29
N THR A 134 -0.62 2.50 -9.51
CA THR A 134 0.31 1.62 -10.22
C THR A 134 0.80 2.25 -11.52
N THR A 135 1.97 1.80 -11.99
CA THR A 135 2.54 2.30 -13.24
C THR A 135 1.75 1.80 -14.46
N MET A 136 1.65 2.64 -15.48
CA MET A 136 1.09 2.25 -16.78
C MET A 136 2.03 1.29 -17.55
N ASP A 137 3.30 1.23 -17.19
CA ASP A 137 4.30 0.35 -17.84
C ASP A 137 4.00 -1.14 -17.66
N ILE A 138 3.04 -1.49 -16.82
CA ILE A 138 2.58 -2.87 -16.63
C ILE A 138 2.16 -3.50 -17.94
N VAL A 139 1.57 -2.74 -18.87
CA VAL A 139 1.16 -3.25 -20.21
C VAL A 139 2.34 -3.76 -21.05
N TYR A 140 3.57 -3.33 -20.72
CA TYR A 140 4.80 -3.75 -21.40
C TYR A 140 5.64 -4.76 -20.60
N ARG A 141 5.41 -4.83 -19.27
CA ARG A 141 6.23 -5.63 -18.35
C ARG A 141 5.59 -6.93 -17.93
N SER A 142 4.27 -7.04 -18.05
CA SER A 142 3.46 -8.18 -17.61
C SER A 142 2.37 -8.47 -18.64
N HIS A 143 1.41 -9.31 -18.29
CA HIS A 143 0.37 -9.80 -19.20
C HIS A 143 -1.05 -9.41 -18.74
N PRO A 144 -1.38 -8.10 -18.51
CA PRO A 144 -2.74 -7.73 -18.21
C PRO A 144 -3.69 -8.08 -19.36
N SER A 145 -4.95 -8.34 -19.04
CA SER A 145 -6.01 -8.49 -20.05
C SER A 145 -6.13 -7.22 -20.89
N ALA A 146 -6.47 -7.36 -22.16
CA ALA A 146 -6.74 -6.22 -23.06
C ALA A 146 -7.94 -5.37 -22.57
N GLU A 147 -8.82 -5.94 -21.77
CA GLU A 147 -9.98 -5.28 -21.17
C GLU A 147 -9.62 -4.53 -19.86
N THR A 148 -8.40 -4.73 -19.32
CA THR A 148 -7.91 -3.97 -18.15
C THR A 148 -7.35 -2.62 -18.60
N ILE A 149 -7.93 -1.52 -18.11
CA ILE A 149 -7.56 -0.16 -18.53
C ILE A 149 -6.73 0.49 -17.42
N PHE A 150 -5.53 0.95 -17.76
CA PHE A 150 -4.66 1.76 -16.90
C PHE A 150 -4.80 3.23 -17.25
N SER A 151 -5.27 4.03 -16.31
CA SER A 151 -5.41 5.49 -16.46
C SER A 151 -4.15 6.21 -16.00
N ASN A 152 -3.97 7.46 -16.48
CA ASN A 152 -2.89 8.32 -16.03
C ASN A 152 -2.92 8.48 -14.49
N PRO A 153 -1.82 8.16 -13.77
CA PRO A 153 -1.79 8.21 -12.32
C PRO A 153 -1.97 9.64 -11.76
N PHE A 154 -1.52 10.68 -12.46
CA PHE A 154 -1.69 12.08 -12.02
C PHE A 154 -3.14 12.53 -12.07
N ASP A 155 -3.87 12.18 -13.15
CA ASP A 155 -5.29 12.50 -13.27
C ASP A 155 -6.11 11.83 -12.19
N LYS A 156 -5.73 10.58 -11.85
CA LYS A 156 -6.41 9.83 -10.79
C LYS A 156 -6.02 10.33 -9.40
N ALA A 157 -4.77 10.73 -9.18
CA ALA A 157 -4.35 11.37 -7.94
C ALA A 157 -5.17 12.63 -7.69
N ASP A 158 -5.30 13.54 -8.71
CA ASP A 158 -6.09 14.76 -8.60
C ASP A 158 -7.54 14.47 -8.18
N PHE A 159 -8.17 13.51 -8.86
CA PHE A 159 -9.55 13.12 -8.56
C PHE A 159 -9.70 12.56 -7.13
N ILE A 160 -8.81 11.64 -6.72
CA ILE A 160 -8.89 10.97 -5.42
C ILE A 160 -8.56 11.95 -4.29
N VAL A 161 -7.53 12.78 -4.43
CA VAL A 161 -7.14 13.79 -3.42
C VAL A 161 -8.30 14.75 -3.17
N LYS A 162 -8.89 15.31 -4.22
CA LYS A 162 -10.08 16.18 -4.12
C LYS A 162 -11.24 15.45 -3.42
N ARG A 163 -11.47 14.18 -3.76
CA ARG A 163 -12.53 13.37 -3.15
C ARG A 163 -12.28 13.18 -1.66
N LEU A 164 -11.07 12.81 -1.26
CA LEU A 164 -10.69 12.59 0.14
C LEU A 164 -10.80 13.89 0.97
N LYS A 165 -10.34 15.01 0.41
CA LYS A 165 -10.49 16.34 1.07
C LYS A 165 -11.97 16.69 1.29
N ASN A 166 -12.83 16.46 0.30
CA ASN A 166 -14.28 16.70 0.41
C ASN A 166 -14.95 15.77 1.44
N LEU A 167 -14.36 14.61 1.76
CA LEU A 167 -14.81 13.69 2.80
C LEU A 167 -14.26 14.06 4.20
N GLY A 168 -13.52 15.17 4.31
CA GLY A 168 -12.93 15.62 5.57
C GLY A 168 -11.84 14.69 6.07
N VAL A 169 -11.00 14.17 5.18
CA VAL A 169 -9.83 13.37 5.55
C VAL A 169 -8.75 14.29 6.10
N ASP A 170 -8.16 13.92 7.23
CA ASP A 170 -7.09 14.66 7.91
C ASP A 170 -5.70 14.28 7.39
N VAL A 171 -5.51 13.02 7.00
CA VAL A 171 -4.23 12.48 6.54
C VAL A 171 -4.44 11.67 5.28
N ILE A 172 -3.70 11.97 4.22
CA ILE A 172 -3.76 11.25 2.93
C ILE A 172 -2.47 10.46 2.72
N ILE A 173 -2.60 9.15 2.55
CA ILE A 173 -1.49 8.23 2.29
C ILE A 173 -1.63 7.64 0.89
N LEU A 174 -0.57 7.71 0.10
CA LEU A 174 -0.46 7.05 -1.20
C LEU A 174 0.41 5.79 -1.08
N LEU A 175 -0.12 4.65 -1.50
CA LEU A 175 0.66 3.46 -1.80
C LEU A 175 1.06 3.50 -3.27
N SER A 176 2.32 3.72 -3.55
CA SER A 176 2.83 3.96 -4.90
C SER A 176 3.57 2.75 -5.47
N GLN A 177 3.43 2.54 -6.76
CA GLN A 177 4.24 1.64 -7.59
C GLN A 177 4.84 2.41 -8.79
N LEU A 178 5.01 3.72 -8.64
CA LEU A 178 5.38 4.61 -9.75
C LEU A 178 6.89 4.87 -9.82
N GLY A 179 7.61 4.69 -8.71
CA GLY A 179 9.05 4.96 -8.60
C GLY A 179 9.35 6.41 -8.18
N GLU A 180 10.63 6.63 -7.83
CA GLU A 180 11.10 7.82 -7.13
C GLU A 180 10.75 9.13 -7.84
N GLU A 181 11.06 9.24 -9.15
CA GLU A 181 10.84 10.47 -9.92
C GLU A 181 9.35 10.87 -9.94
N MET A 182 8.47 9.91 -10.23
CA MET A 182 7.03 10.16 -10.27
C MET A 182 6.47 10.51 -8.88
N ASN A 183 6.99 9.90 -7.82
CA ASN A 183 6.59 10.21 -6.45
C ASN A 183 7.00 11.63 -6.03
N GLN A 184 8.19 12.07 -6.41
CA GLN A 184 8.63 13.46 -6.18
C GLN A 184 7.73 14.46 -6.94
N MET A 185 7.39 14.15 -8.19
CA MET A 185 6.46 14.98 -8.98
C MET A 185 5.06 15.03 -8.34
N LEU A 186 4.53 13.89 -7.87
CA LEU A 186 3.25 13.84 -7.18
C LEU A 186 3.26 14.65 -5.88
N ALA A 187 4.32 14.54 -5.08
CA ALA A 187 4.49 15.28 -3.83
C ALA A 187 4.56 16.81 -4.07
N GLN A 188 5.17 17.24 -5.18
CA GLN A 188 5.24 18.65 -5.57
C GLN A 188 3.92 19.19 -6.11
N GLN A 189 3.17 18.36 -6.84
CA GLN A 189 1.92 18.78 -7.47
C GLN A 189 0.71 18.71 -6.55
N PHE A 190 0.67 17.71 -5.63
CA PHE A 190 -0.46 17.45 -4.72
C PHE A 190 -0.01 17.60 -3.28
N LEU A 191 0.03 18.85 -2.79
CA LEU A 191 0.50 19.20 -1.44
C LEU A 191 -0.35 18.60 -0.32
N GLU A 192 -1.53 18.09 -0.62
CA GLU A 192 -2.43 17.43 0.29
C GLU A 192 -2.08 15.94 0.53
N ILE A 193 -1.17 15.38 -0.26
CA ILE A 193 -0.64 14.03 0.01
C ILE A 193 0.40 14.16 1.13
N ASP A 194 0.09 13.58 2.26
CA ASP A 194 0.94 13.66 3.46
C ASP A 194 2.07 12.64 3.44
N ILE A 195 1.77 11.40 3.01
CA ILE A 195 2.73 10.29 3.02
C ILE A 195 2.65 9.54 1.70
N ILE A 196 3.79 9.26 1.11
CA ILE A 196 3.93 8.33 -0.02
C ILE A 196 4.77 7.15 0.44
N ILE A 197 4.24 5.94 0.29
CA ILE A 197 4.97 4.69 0.52
C ILE A 197 5.22 4.05 -0.82
N ASP A 198 6.48 3.86 -1.17
CA ASP A 198 6.88 3.30 -2.46
C ASP A 198 7.74 2.05 -2.28
N LYS A 199 7.70 1.21 -3.31
CA LYS A 199 8.64 0.12 -3.47
C LYS A 199 10.01 0.71 -3.84
N PRO A 200 11.10 0.23 -3.23
CA PRO A 200 12.43 0.67 -3.62
C PRO A 200 12.75 0.22 -5.04
N VAL A 201 13.39 1.10 -5.79
CA VAL A 201 13.90 0.81 -7.14
C VAL A 201 15.43 0.85 -7.08
N GLY A 202 16.06 -0.32 -7.21
CA GLY A 202 17.52 -0.43 -7.31
C GLY A 202 18.24 -0.66 -5.98
N THR A 203 19.57 -0.60 -6.02
CA THR A 203 20.52 -0.93 -4.94
C THR A 203 20.83 0.22 -4.01
N SER A 204 20.17 1.35 -4.14
CA SER A 204 20.40 2.52 -3.27
C SER A 204 19.54 2.40 -2.02
N GLY A 205 20.18 2.28 -0.90
CA GLY A 205 19.63 2.05 0.43
C GLY A 205 18.39 2.86 0.81
N LYS A 206 17.88 2.54 1.96
CA LYS A 206 16.77 3.13 2.68
C LYS A 206 16.71 4.65 2.56
N LYS A 207 15.58 5.17 2.15
CA LYS A 207 15.39 6.61 2.02
C LYS A 207 14.05 7.03 2.61
N VAL A 208 14.13 7.82 3.67
CA VAL A 208 12.99 8.64 4.10
C VAL A 208 13.32 10.07 3.69
N GLU A 209 12.53 10.63 2.83
CA GLU A 209 12.74 11.94 2.25
C GLU A 209 11.54 12.84 2.49
N LYS A 210 11.78 14.11 2.76
CA LYS A 210 10.72 15.13 2.80
C LYS A 210 10.75 15.94 1.52
N CYS A 211 9.69 15.84 0.72
CA CYS A 211 9.49 16.62 -0.48
C CYS A 211 8.33 17.62 -0.24
N GLY A 212 8.66 18.89 -0.02
CA GLY A 212 7.68 19.85 0.47
C GLY A 212 7.10 19.46 1.83
N ASN A 213 5.81 19.24 1.92
CA ASN A 213 5.13 18.74 3.13
C ASN A 213 4.97 17.22 3.13
N THR A 214 5.18 16.56 2.00
CA THR A 214 5.00 15.11 1.85
C THR A 214 6.21 14.34 2.37
N LEU A 215 5.98 13.31 3.15
CA LEU A 215 6.98 12.34 3.58
C LEU A 215 6.98 11.17 2.60
N ILE A 216 8.08 10.96 1.87
CA ILE A 216 8.26 9.83 0.96
C ILE A 216 9.08 8.77 1.70
N ILE A 217 8.49 7.58 1.87
CA ILE A 217 9.10 6.44 2.57
C ILE A 217 9.39 5.36 1.53
N GLN A 218 10.67 5.06 1.35
CA GLN A 218 11.13 3.98 0.48
C GLN A 218 11.89 2.96 1.33
N SER A 219 11.45 1.72 1.31
CA SER A 219 12.13 0.64 2.04
C SER A 219 13.28 0.05 1.23
N GLU A 220 14.32 -0.45 1.90
CA GLU A 220 15.43 -1.19 1.24
C GLU A 220 14.95 -2.52 0.65
N THR A 221 15.61 -2.96 -0.45
CA THR A 221 15.26 -4.19 -1.17
C THR A 221 15.79 -5.45 -0.51
N ASP A 222 16.89 -5.37 0.25
CA ASP A 222 17.77 -6.52 0.31
C ASP A 222 17.68 -7.40 1.57
N ASN A 223 17.14 -6.94 2.70
CA ASN A 223 17.24 -7.76 3.93
C ASN A 223 16.08 -7.68 4.92
N TYR A 224 15.05 -6.87 4.71
CA TYR A 224 14.04 -6.65 5.75
C TYR A 224 12.68 -7.19 5.34
N SER A 225 12.02 -7.82 6.31
CA SER A 225 10.71 -8.44 6.07
C SER A 225 9.56 -7.57 6.51
N LEU A 226 9.77 -6.76 7.53
CA LEU A 226 8.79 -5.84 8.09
C LEU A 226 9.49 -4.56 8.52
N ILE A 227 8.98 -3.45 8.06
CA ILE A 227 9.46 -2.12 8.40
C ILE A 227 8.36 -1.39 9.15
N GLU A 228 8.69 -0.80 10.30
CA GLU A 228 7.80 0.08 11.05
C GLU A 228 8.32 1.50 10.96
N SER A 229 7.49 2.41 10.44
CA SER A 229 7.75 3.86 10.41
C SER A 229 6.84 4.55 11.43
N GLU A 230 7.42 5.11 12.49
CA GLU A 230 6.69 5.92 13.47
C GLU A 230 6.69 7.41 13.06
N ILE A 231 5.50 8.00 12.98
CA ILE A 231 5.28 9.37 12.52
C ILE A 231 4.42 10.09 13.57
N ASN A 232 4.82 11.29 13.96
CA ASN A 232 3.98 12.17 14.74
C ASN A 232 3.29 13.19 13.85
N ILE A 233 1.99 13.35 14.03
CA ILE A 233 1.15 14.31 13.30
C ILE A 233 0.58 15.27 14.33
N ASP A 234 0.99 16.54 14.28
CA ASP A 234 0.50 17.56 15.19
C ASP A 234 -0.95 17.98 14.91
N ASP A 235 -1.48 18.94 15.67
CA ASP A 235 -2.84 19.40 15.51
C ASP A 235 -3.03 20.27 14.25
N GLU A 236 -1.93 20.82 13.73
CA GLU A 236 -1.90 21.61 12.50
C GLU A 236 -1.74 20.72 11.24
N GLY A 237 -1.49 19.42 11.44
CA GLY A 237 -1.30 18.46 10.36
C GLY A 237 0.16 18.30 9.91
N ASN A 238 1.12 18.93 10.59
CA ASN A 238 2.53 18.77 10.22
C ASN A 238 3.03 17.38 10.62
N LEU A 239 3.81 16.77 9.71
CA LEU A 239 4.40 15.46 9.93
C LEU A 239 5.83 15.59 10.41
N LEU A 240 6.12 14.86 11.48
CA LEU A 240 7.47 14.63 11.98
C LEU A 240 7.75 13.14 11.97
N PHE A 241 8.68 12.71 11.11
CA PHE A 241 9.21 11.35 11.14
C PHE A 241 10.02 11.16 12.43
N ILE A 242 9.69 10.14 13.21
CA ILE A 242 10.33 9.86 14.50
C ILE A 242 11.44 8.84 14.34
N GLN A 243 11.09 7.66 13.84
CA GLN A 243 12.05 6.56 13.71
C GLN A 243 11.52 5.51 12.75
N GLU A 244 12.42 4.66 12.32
CA GLU A 244 12.12 3.45 11.59
C GLU A 244 12.81 2.26 12.23
N ASN A 245 12.04 1.20 12.45
CA ASN A 245 12.50 -0.06 12.97
C ASN A 245 12.43 -1.11 11.86
N ASN A 246 13.50 -1.86 11.68
CA ASN A 246 13.57 -2.96 10.72
C ASN A 246 13.57 -4.28 11.48
N TYR A 247 12.68 -5.17 11.08
CA TYR A 247 12.53 -6.48 11.69
C TYR A 247 12.89 -7.56 10.65
N VAL A 248 13.87 -8.39 10.97
CA VAL A 248 14.41 -9.46 10.13
C VAL A 248 13.90 -10.82 10.60
#